data_d00637890c1adffe51301f793461eb0b
#
_entry.id   d00637890c1adffe51301f793461eb0b
#
_cell.length_a   1.000
_cell.length_b   1.000
_cell.length_c   1.000
_cell.angle_alpha   90.00
_cell.angle_beta   90.00
_cell.angle_gamma   90.00
#
_symmetry.space_group_name_H-M   'P 1'
#
loop_
_entity.id
_entity.type
_entity.pdbx_description
1 polymer ?
#
loop_
_entity_poly.entity_id
_entity_poly.type
_entity_poly.pdbx_seq_one_letter_code
_entity_poly.pdbx_strand_id
1 'polypeptide(L)'
;MELRFGPDPTTLSSLLDYGSLSAGGRIIDELTSPTYSPPSPKGSAMWRGVFSRGTRAINLPGLALMGGTEPGQCWAFRGDSGQLRIRLSQAIQVSTLTVGHATLLSAISAPKNVALWGLKPADSEFCTSLGDVGTHRPNFGSGYCGVHLISGIYEPTQSTPYQNFTTHMDSRYRYRSSDYFDHIVVGFSGNWGHPTYTCIYRIQIFGTA
;
A
#
# COMPACT_ATOMS: atom_id res chain seq x y z
N MET A 1 -21.90 18.37 -16.44
CA MET A 1 -21.40 17.61 -15.26
C MET A 1 -21.01 16.24 -15.75
N GLU A 2 -19.76 16.12 -16.21
CA GLU A 2 -19.26 14.94 -16.91
C GLU A 2 -18.59 14.03 -15.87
N LEU A 3 -19.24 12.90 -15.59
CA LEU A 3 -18.66 11.85 -14.76
C LEU A 3 -17.54 11.18 -15.57
N ARG A 4 -16.29 11.56 -15.31
CA ARG A 4 -15.14 10.81 -15.83
C ARG A 4 -15.05 9.50 -15.05
N PHE A 5 -15.58 8.46 -15.66
CA PHE A 5 -15.30 7.09 -15.23
C PHE A 5 -13.81 6.85 -15.39
N GLY A 6 -13.12 6.44 -14.32
CA GLY A 6 -11.76 5.91 -14.41
C GLY A 6 -11.73 4.67 -15.35
N PRO A 7 -10.55 4.25 -15.80
CA PRO A 7 -10.44 3.11 -16.69
C PRO A 7 -11.12 1.87 -16.11
N ASP A 8 -11.83 1.15 -16.96
CA ASP A 8 -12.54 -0.08 -16.63
C ASP A 8 -11.56 -1.10 -15.97
N PRO A 9 -11.95 -1.79 -14.90
CA PRO A 9 -11.13 -2.83 -14.25
C PRO A 9 -10.56 -3.87 -15.22
N THR A 10 -11.27 -4.18 -16.30
CA THR A 10 -10.80 -5.09 -17.36
C THR A 10 -9.65 -4.52 -18.20
N THR A 11 -9.57 -3.22 -18.34
CA THR A 11 -8.47 -2.55 -19.06
C THR A 11 -7.19 -2.52 -18.21
N LEU A 12 -7.31 -2.40 -16.87
CA LEU A 12 -6.17 -2.41 -15.96
C LEU A 12 -5.47 -3.78 -15.87
N SER A 13 -6.19 -4.88 -16.10
CA SER A 13 -5.60 -6.23 -16.05
C SER A 13 -4.57 -6.49 -17.17
N SER A 14 -4.57 -5.69 -18.22
CA SER A 14 -3.59 -5.73 -19.32
C SER A 14 -2.40 -4.77 -19.12
N LEU A 15 -2.44 -3.91 -18.10
CA LEU A 15 -1.37 -2.96 -17.82
C LEU A 15 -0.31 -3.58 -16.90
N LEU A 16 0.94 -3.17 -17.08
CA LEU A 16 2.04 -3.61 -16.22
C LEU A 16 1.90 -3.03 -14.82
N ASP A 17 1.87 -3.90 -13.80
CA ASP A 17 1.94 -3.52 -12.38
C ASP A 17 3.41 -3.31 -11.99
N TYR A 18 3.86 -2.07 -11.98
CA TYR A 18 5.24 -1.69 -11.68
C TYR A 18 5.64 -1.93 -10.21
N GLY A 19 4.67 -2.10 -9.31
CA GLY A 19 4.90 -2.49 -7.91
C GLY A 19 5.07 -3.99 -7.72
N SER A 20 4.64 -4.82 -8.66
CA SER A 20 4.67 -6.28 -8.54
C SER A 20 6.10 -6.82 -8.37
N LEU A 21 6.26 -7.80 -7.47
CA LEU A 21 7.54 -8.52 -7.32
C LEU A 21 7.94 -9.24 -8.61
N SER A 22 6.96 -9.77 -9.36
CA SER A 22 7.21 -10.45 -10.63
C SER A 22 7.71 -9.50 -11.72
N ALA A 23 7.34 -8.23 -11.67
CA ALA A 23 7.84 -7.20 -12.57
C ALA A 23 9.18 -6.60 -12.12
N GLY A 24 9.68 -6.97 -10.94
CA GLY A 24 10.93 -6.44 -10.38
C GLY A 24 10.75 -5.40 -9.28
N GLY A 25 9.50 -5.09 -8.89
CA GLY A 25 9.21 -4.26 -7.71
C GLY A 25 9.78 -4.89 -6.43
N ARG A 26 10.14 -4.07 -5.45
CA ARG A 26 10.75 -4.54 -4.19
C ARG A 26 10.26 -3.73 -3.00
N ILE A 27 10.11 -4.42 -1.86
CA ILE A 27 9.87 -3.76 -0.58
C ILE A 27 11.19 -3.19 -0.05
N ILE A 28 11.11 -2.02 0.56
CA ILE A 28 12.20 -1.38 1.31
C ILE A 28 11.84 -1.48 2.79
N ASP A 29 12.49 -2.41 3.49
CA ASP A 29 12.12 -2.79 4.86
C ASP A 29 12.30 -1.66 5.87
N GLU A 30 13.35 -0.81 5.72
CA GLU A 30 13.71 0.24 6.68
C GLU A 30 12.59 1.26 6.92
N LEU A 31 11.73 1.46 5.95
CA LEU A 31 10.61 2.41 6.03
C LEU A 31 9.26 1.75 5.80
N THR A 32 9.21 0.44 5.92
CA THR A 32 7.97 -0.35 5.94
C THR A 32 7.59 -0.66 7.38
N SER A 33 6.32 -0.55 7.72
CA SER A 33 5.83 -0.88 9.06
C SER A 33 6.15 -2.33 9.41
N PRO A 34 6.53 -2.62 10.67
CA PRO A 34 6.83 -3.98 11.11
C PRO A 34 5.62 -4.91 10.94
N THR A 35 5.88 -6.13 10.48
CA THR A 35 4.84 -7.16 10.37
C THR A 35 4.26 -7.51 11.74
N TYR A 36 2.93 -7.55 11.84
CA TYR A 36 2.23 -7.94 13.06
C TYR A 36 2.50 -9.41 13.39
N SER A 37 2.95 -9.66 14.61
CA SER A 37 3.08 -10.99 15.18
C SER A 37 2.14 -11.11 16.36
N PRO A 38 1.15 -12.03 16.32
CA PRO A 38 0.28 -12.24 17.46
C PRO A 38 1.08 -12.72 18.68
N PRO A 39 0.70 -12.31 19.90
CA PRO A 39 1.37 -12.78 21.11
C PRO A 39 1.31 -14.30 21.20
N SER A 40 2.43 -14.93 21.52
CA SER A 40 2.47 -16.37 21.81
C SER A 40 1.60 -16.67 23.02
N PRO A 41 0.79 -17.74 23.03
CA PRO A 41 0.04 -18.15 24.19
C PRO A 41 1.03 -18.38 25.38
N LYS A 42 0.87 -17.63 26.45
CA LYS A 42 1.64 -17.87 27.70
C LYS A 42 1.26 -19.25 28.20
N GLY A 43 2.18 -20.23 28.20
CA GLY A 43 1.95 -21.53 28.82
C GLY A 43 2.33 -22.78 28.03
N SER A 44 2.82 -22.70 26.81
CA SER A 44 3.08 -23.90 25.98
C SER A 44 4.54 -24.27 25.81
N ALA A 45 5.38 -24.06 26.83
CA ALA A 45 6.75 -24.60 26.77
C ALA A 45 6.79 -26.12 26.67
N MET A 46 5.75 -26.82 27.13
CA MET A 46 5.69 -28.30 27.16
C MET A 46 5.19 -28.94 25.85
N TRP A 47 4.55 -28.17 24.95
CA TRP A 47 4.00 -28.70 23.68
C TRP A 47 4.86 -28.36 22.44
N ARG A 48 6.04 -27.78 22.64
CA ARG A 48 6.94 -27.40 21.55
C ARG A 48 7.53 -28.59 20.77
N GLY A 49 7.44 -29.83 21.32
CA GLY A 49 8.05 -31.01 20.73
C GLY A 49 7.18 -31.79 19.74
N VAL A 50 5.85 -31.65 19.77
CA VAL A 50 4.94 -32.54 19.05
C VAL A 50 4.19 -31.90 17.89
N PHE A 51 3.99 -30.60 17.90
CA PHE A 51 3.20 -29.90 16.87
C PHE A 51 3.92 -28.73 16.15
N SER A 52 5.25 -28.64 16.22
CA SER A 52 5.99 -27.57 15.52
C SER A 52 6.27 -27.89 14.04
N ARG A 53 5.31 -28.48 13.33
CA ARG A 53 5.34 -28.56 11.85
C ARG A 53 4.37 -27.60 11.15
N GLY A 54 3.88 -26.62 11.84
CA GLY A 54 3.21 -25.47 11.27
C GLY A 54 4.00 -24.23 11.64
N THR A 55 5.09 -23.94 10.95
CA THR A 55 5.58 -22.56 10.88
C THR A 55 4.40 -21.75 10.40
N ARG A 56 3.75 -20.97 11.31
CA ARG A 56 2.87 -19.88 10.87
C ARG A 56 3.74 -19.05 9.94
N ALA A 57 3.47 -19.16 8.66
CA ALA A 57 4.13 -18.34 7.67
C ALA A 57 3.88 -16.89 8.11
N ILE A 58 4.93 -16.21 8.55
CA ILE A 58 4.85 -14.79 8.82
C ILE A 58 4.62 -14.17 7.45
N ASN A 59 3.44 -13.64 7.23
CA ASN A 59 3.07 -13.01 5.98
C ASN A 59 3.87 -11.71 5.84
N LEU A 60 5.00 -11.78 5.16
CA LEU A 60 5.90 -10.67 4.92
C LEU A 60 5.25 -9.58 4.03
N PRO A 61 5.74 -8.34 4.08
CA PRO A 61 5.19 -7.23 3.29
C PRO A 61 5.10 -7.52 1.78
N GLY A 62 6.00 -8.35 1.26
CA GLY A 62 5.99 -8.78 -0.14
C GLY A 62 4.71 -9.46 -0.59
N LEU A 63 3.92 -10.06 0.31
CA LEU A 63 2.62 -10.63 -0.05
C LEU A 63 1.68 -9.60 -0.65
N ALA A 64 1.71 -8.36 -0.15
CA ALA A 64 0.89 -7.29 -0.69
C ALA A 64 1.22 -6.94 -2.16
N LEU A 65 2.38 -7.39 -2.68
CA LEU A 65 2.81 -7.15 -4.06
C LEU A 65 2.77 -8.41 -4.94
N MET A 66 2.46 -9.58 -4.36
CA MET A 66 2.57 -10.85 -5.10
C MET A 66 1.24 -11.38 -5.64
N GLY A 67 0.15 -11.16 -4.93
CA GLY A 67 -0.85 -12.12 -5.18
C GLY A 67 -2.27 -11.72 -5.24
N GLY A 68 -3.13 -12.67 -4.96
CA GLY A 68 -4.56 -12.54 -4.92
C GLY A 68 -5.06 -11.99 -3.60
N THR A 69 -6.37 -12.09 -3.43
CA THR A 69 -7.07 -11.69 -2.22
C THR A 69 -7.56 -12.91 -1.44
N GLU A 70 -6.79 -14.01 -1.48
CA GLU A 70 -7.14 -15.24 -0.77
C GLU A 70 -7.16 -15.01 0.75
N PRO A 71 -8.21 -15.45 1.46
CA PRO A 71 -8.31 -15.26 2.90
C PRO A 71 -7.09 -15.77 3.65
N GLY A 72 -6.54 -14.92 4.54
CA GLY A 72 -5.35 -15.24 5.33
C GLY A 72 -4.00 -14.98 4.64
N GLN A 73 -3.98 -14.62 3.36
CA GLN A 73 -2.77 -14.28 2.62
C GLN A 73 -2.59 -12.76 2.52
N CYS A 74 -2.52 -12.08 3.64
CA CYS A 74 -2.27 -10.63 3.69
C CYS A 74 -1.04 -10.30 4.51
N TRP A 75 -0.38 -9.21 4.20
CA TRP A 75 0.55 -8.59 5.13
C TRP A 75 -0.21 -7.79 6.18
N ALA A 76 0.02 -8.08 7.46
CA ALA A 76 -0.59 -7.36 8.54
C ALA A 76 0.45 -6.51 9.28
N PHE A 77 0.07 -5.29 9.68
CA PHE A 77 0.84 -4.45 10.60
C PHE A 77 0.00 -4.12 11.84
N ARG A 78 0.65 -3.78 12.95
CA ARG A 78 0.00 -3.51 14.23
C ARG A 78 -0.79 -2.20 14.18
N GLY A 79 -2.02 -2.22 14.73
CA GLY A 79 -2.90 -1.06 14.85
C GLY A 79 -3.57 -0.71 13.53
N ASP A 80 -3.89 0.55 13.37
CA ASP A 80 -4.66 1.09 12.26
C ASP A 80 -3.87 2.09 11.40
N SER A 81 -2.61 2.36 11.75
CA SER A 81 -1.75 3.27 11.02
C SER A 81 -0.43 2.59 10.65
N GLY A 82 -0.07 2.65 9.38
CA GLY A 82 1.13 2.00 8.86
C GLY A 82 1.50 2.47 7.46
N GLN A 83 2.63 1.99 6.97
CA GLN A 83 3.13 2.33 5.63
C GLN A 83 3.89 1.19 4.99
N LEU A 84 3.88 1.18 3.66
CA LEU A 84 4.61 0.24 2.81
C LEU A 84 5.49 1.03 1.85
N ARG A 85 6.81 0.90 1.95
CA ARG A 85 7.74 1.51 0.99
C ARG A 85 8.09 0.53 -0.11
N ILE A 86 7.93 0.99 -1.35
CA ILE A 86 8.16 0.17 -2.54
C ILE A 86 9.16 0.88 -3.45
N ARG A 87 10.14 0.14 -3.93
CA ARG A 87 10.91 0.49 -5.11
C ARG A 87 10.21 -0.14 -6.31
N LEU A 88 9.80 0.66 -7.27
CA LEU A 88 9.17 0.19 -8.50
C LEU A 88 10.18 -0.51 -9.40
N SER A 89 9.71 -1.33 -10.32
CA SER A 89 10.55 -2.02 -11.31
C SER A 89 11.32 -1.06 -12.22
N GLN A 90 10.76 0.13 -12.44
CA GLN A 90 11.39 1.25 -13.13
C GLN A 90 10.72 2.56 -12.72
N ALA A 91 11.34 3.70 -13.07
CA ALA A 91 10.75 5.01 -12.86
C ALA A 91 9.54 5.21 -13.79
N ILE A 92 8.41 5.61 -13.22
CA ILE A 92 7.16 5.85 -13.96
C ILE A 92 6.49 7.15 -13.53
N GLN A 93 5.69 7.68 -14.42
CA GLN A 93 4.64 8.63 -14.07
C GLN A 93 3.44 7.83 -13.53
N VAL A 94 3.23 7.87 -12.22
CA VAL A 94 2.14 7.12 -11.57
C VAL A 94 0.78 7.68 -11.95
N SER A 95 -0.15 6.81 -12.33
CA SER A 95 -1.53 7.20 -12.64
C SER A 95 -2.56 6.58 -11.71
N THR A 96 -2.34 5.35 -11.27
CA THR A 96 -3.34 4.59 -10.52
C THR A 96 -2.71 3.74 -9.40
N LEU A 97 -3.34 3.79 -8.24
CA LEU A 97 -3.15 2.87 -7.14
C LEU A 97 -4.37 1.95 -7.08
N THR A 98 -4.16 0.65 -7.13
CA THR A 98 -5.22 -0.34 -6.86
C THR A 98 -4.98 -0.97 -5.51
N VAL A 99 -6.02 -1.01 -4.69
CA VAL A 99 -6.05 -1.69 -3.40
C VAL A 99 -7.03 -2.84 -3.46
N GLY A 100 -6.57 -4.04 -3.11
CA GLY A 100 -7.40 -5.24 -3.04
C GLY A 100 -7.49 -5.81 -1.63
N HIS A 101 -8.65 -6.34 -1.26
CA HIS A 101 -8.88 -7.00 0.01
C HIS A 101 -9.68 -8.29 -0.20
N ALA A 102 -9.52 -9.26 0.71
CA ALA A 102 -10.36 -10.45 0.72
C ALA A 102 -11.83 -10.10 1.00
N THR A 103 -12.72 -11.02 0.63
CA THR A 103 -14.15 -10.85 0.82
C THR A 103 -14.56 -10.65 2.29
N LEU A 104 -15.80 -10.26 2.52
CA LEU A 104 -16.44 -9.71 3.73
C LEU A 104 -16.05 -10.24 5.10
N LEU A 105 -15.67 -11.50 5.24
CA LEU A 105 -15.37 -12.08 6.57
C LEU A 105 -14.16 -11.44 7.28
N SER A 106 -13.29 -10.76 6.52
CA SER A 106 -12.12 -10.06 7.02
C SER A 106 -12.18 -8.54 6.85
N ALA A 107 -13.31 -8.02 6.41
CA ALA A 107 -13.50 -6.60 6.06
C ALA A 107 -13.12 -5.62 7.18
N ILE A 108 -13.31 -6.00 8.46
CA ILE A 108 -12.96 -5.14 9.59
C ILE A 108 -11.47 -4.83 9.69
N SER A 109 -10.59 -5.70 9.17
CA SER A 109 -9.13 -5.47 9.13
C SER A 109 -8.66 -4.75 7.87
N ALA A 110 -9.56 -4.43 6.93
CA ALA A 110 -9.22 -3.66 5.74
C ALA A 110 -8.74 -2.25 6.10
N PRO A 111 -7.77 -1.68 5.37
CA PRO A 111 -7.39 -0.28 5.54
C PRO A 111 -8.58 0.61 5.18
N LYS A 112 -8.74 1.75 5.88
CA LYS A 112 -9.81 2.70 5.59
C LYS A 112 -9.32 3.82 4.69
N ASN A 113 -8.34 4.58 5.13
CA ASN A 113 -7.76 5.64 4.32
C ASN A 113 -6.45 5.14 3.72
N VAL A 114 -6.28 5.36 2.44
CA VAL A 114 -5.07 5.03 1.70
C VAL A 114 -4.54 6.27 1.02
N ALA A 115 -3.20 6.43 1.00
CA ALA A 115 -2.55 7.52 0.31
C ALA A 115 -1.25 7.03 -0.33
N LEU A 116 -0.94 7.53 -1.52
CA LEU A 116 0.28 7.23 -2.26
C LEU A 116 1.13 8.48 -2.38
N TRP A 117 2.40 8.32 -2.08
CA TRP A 117 3.41 9.37 -2.17
C TRP A 117 4.55 8.91 -3.07
N GLY A 118 4.91 9.72 -4.05
CA GLY A 118 6.15 9.57 -4.80
C GLY A 118 7.32 10.17 -4.04
N LEU A 119 8.47 9.52 -4.03
CA LEU A 119 9.65 10.03 -3.32
C LEU A 119 10.62 10.72 -4.27
N LYS A 120 11.13 11.86 -3.83
CA LYS A 120 12.24 12.60 -4.48
C LYS A 120 13.36 12.78 -3.48
N PRO A 121 14.62 12.89 -3.92
CA PRO A 121 15.73 13.28 -3.04
C PRO A 121 15.43 14.59 -2.33
N ALA A 122 15.82 14.70 -1.05
CA ALA A 122 15.50 15.85 -0.19
C ALA A 122 16.10 17.18 -0.68
N ASP A 123 17.16 17.14 -1.48
CA ASP A 123 17.82 18.29 -2.11
C ASP A 123 17.17 18.74 -3.42
N SER A 124 16.11 18.04 -3.87
CA SER A 124 15.40 18.42 -5.08
C SER A 124 14.58 19.71 -4.90
N GLU A 125 14.42 20.49 -5.97
CA GLU A 125 13.57 21.70 -5.97
C GLU A 125 12.13 21.44 -5.55
N PHE A 126 11.65 20.18 -5.69
CA PHE A 126 10.31 19.76 -5.27
C PHE A 126 10.12 19.84 -3.75
N CYS A 127 11.18 19.59 -2.98
CA CYS A 127 11.07 19.51 -1.52
C CYS A 127 10.90 20.87 -0.85
N THR A 128 11.36 21.94 -1.50
CA THR A 128 11.28 23.33 -0.98
C THR A 128 9.89 23.94 -1.14
N SER A 129 9.07 23.42 -2.04
CA SER A 129 7.73 23.96 -2.33
C SER A 129 6.59 23.18 -1.68
N LEU A 130 6.86 22.09 -0.96
CA LEU A 130 5.86 21.29 -0.31
C LEU A 130 5.46 21.89 1.03
N GLY A 131 4.36 22.66 1.05
CA GLY A 131 3.66 23.03 2.29
C GLY A 131 3.23 21.78 3.07
N ASP A 132 2.99 21.97 4.37
CA ASP A 132 2.55 20.90 5.28
C ASP A 132 1.18 20.35 4.84
N VAL A 133 1.16 19.10 4.34
CA VAL A 133 -0.05 18.46 3.82
C VAL A 133 -0.55 17.43 4.82
N GLY A 134 -1.34 17.87 5.77
CA GLY A 134 -2.23 17.01 6.57
C GLY A 134 -1.58 16.11 7.62
N THR A 135 -2.41 15.65 8.54
CA THR A 135 -2.06 14.98 9.81
C THR A 135 -1.55 13.53 9.70
N HIS A 136 -1.50 12.93 8.51
CA HIS A 136 -1.09 11.53 8.29
C HIS A 136 0.02 11.39 7.26
N ARG A 137 1.08 12.20 7.43
CA ARG A 137 2.25 12.11 6.57
C ARG A 137 3.08 10.87 6.93
N PRO A 138 3.39 9.98 5.95
CA PRO A 138 4.29 8.86 6.16
C PRO A 138 5.71 9.32 6.51
N ASN A 139 6.48 8.41 7.10
CA ASN A 139 7.92 8.64 7.26
C ASN A 139 8.63 8.32 5.93
N PHE A 140 9.24 9.34 5.33
CA PHE A 140 9.96 9.20 4.06
C PHE A 140 11.46 8.89 4.24
N GLY A 141 11.98 8.98 5.48
CA GLY A 141 13.42 8.90 5.78
C GLY A 141 14.15 10.24 5.57
N SER A 142 15.36 10.34 6.09
CA SER A 142 16.14 11.59 6.14
C SER A 142 16.64 12.07 4.76
N GLY A 143 16.66 11.22 3.76
CA GLY A 143 17.18 11.54 2.41
C GLY A 143 16.10 11.82 1.37
N TYR A 144 14.83 11.85 1.76
CA TYR A 144 13.71 11.97 0.81
C TYR A 144 12.64 12.93 1.30
N CYS A 145 11.97 13.54 0.34
CA CYS A 145 10.67 14.17 0.54
C CYS A 145 9.60 13.43 -0.25
N GLY A 146 8.33 13.52 0.18
CA GLY A 146 7.21 12.86 -0.47
C GLY A 146 6.33 13.85 -1.22
N VAL A 147 6.05 13.56 -2.47
CA VAL A 147 5.04 14.23 -3.30
C VAL A 147 3.74 13.44 -3.19
N HIS A 148 2.68 14.05 -2.65
CA HIS A 148 1.37 13.40 -2.55
C HIS A 148 0.76 13.22 -3.94
N LEU A 149 0.43 11.99 -4.31
CA LEU A 149 -0.06 11.65 -5.65
C LEU A 149 -1.53 11.26 -5.63
N ILE A 150 -1.92 10.41 -4.68
CA ILE A 150 -3.25 9.78 -4.63
C ILE A 150 -3.69 9.70 -3.18
N SER A 151 -4.97 9.90 -2.94
CA SER A 151 -5.61 9.53 -1.66
C SER A 151 -7.05 9.08 -1.90
N GLY A 152 -7.56 8.24 -1.00
CA GLY A 152 -8.93 7.78 -1.06
C GLY A 152 -9.33 6.96 0.16
N ILE A 153 -10.61 6.65 0.22
CA ILE A 153 -11.19 5.75 1.23
C ILE A 153 -11.45 4.41 0.54
N TYR A 154 -10.81 3.36 1.05
CA TYR A 154 -11.12 1.99 0.63
C TYR A 154 -12.37 1.51 1.37
N GLU A 155 -13.40 1.15 0.61
CA GLU A 155 -14.67 0.65 1.15
C GLU A 155 -14.81 -0.84 0.82
N PRO A 156 -14.65 -1.76 1.80
CA PRO A 156 -14.80 -3.18 1.55
C PRO A 156 -16.25 -3.49 1.18
N THR A 157 -16.48 -3.91 -0.06
CA THR A 157 -17.79 -4.28 -0.59
C THR A 157 -17.79 -5.73 -1.05
N GLN A 158 -18.98 -6.33 -1.14
CA GLN A 158 -19.15 -7.72 -1.62
C GLN A 158 -18.88 -7.86 -3.12
N SER A 159 -19.11 -6.80 -3.87
CA SER A 159 -19.13 -6.87 -5.34
C SER A 159 -17.77 -6.69 -5.99
N THR A 160 -16.85 -5.94 -5.36
CA THR A 160 -15.54 -5.65 -5.94
C THR A 160 -14.44 -5.71 -4.88
N PRO A 161 -13.60 -6.77 -4.87
CA PRO A 161 -12.48 -6.85 -3.94
C PRO A 161 -11.39 -5.81 -4.23
N TYR A 162 -11.38 -5.23 -5.43
CA TYR A 162 -10.39 -4.25 -5.87
C TYR A 162 -11.01 -2.88 -6.07
N GLN A 163 -10.33 -1.83 -5.58
CA GLN A 163 -10.70 -0.44 -5.82
C GLN A 163 -9.52 0.34 -6.39
N ASN A 164 -9.82 1.16 -7.40
CA ASN A 164 -8.84 1.96 -8.09
C ASN A 164 -8.93 3.41 -7.64
N PHE A 165 -7.78 3.98 -7.30
CA PHE A 165 -7.62 5.38 -6.95
C PHE A 165 -6.69 6.01 -7.99
N THR A 166 -7.13 7.10 -8.59
CA THR A 166 -6.35 7.80 -9.63
C THR A 166 -5.71 9.06 -9.07
N THR A 167 -4.65 9.52 -9.71
CA THR A 167 -4.03 10.78 -9.36
C THR A 167 -5.04 11.92 -9.44
N HIS A 168 -5.20 12.66 -8.34
CA HIS A 168 -5.96 13.90 -8.36
C HIS A 168 -5.06 14.99 -8.92
N MET A 169 -5.46 15.59 -10.02
CA MET A 169 -4.91 16.87 -10.45
C MET A 169 -5.44 17.98 -9.52
N ASP A 170 -4.95 18.01 -8.27
CA ASP A 170 -5.19 19.17 -7.42
C ASP A 170 -4.42 20.34 -8.02
N SER A 171 -5.14 21.39 -8.37
CA SER A 171 -4.59 22.63 -8.95
C SER A 171 -3.52 23.31 -8.08
N ARG A 172 -3.44 22.93 -6.81
CA ARG A 172 -2.43 23.38 -5.84
C ARG A 172 -1.10 22.66 -5.94
N TYR A 173 -1.11 21.41 -6.42
CA TYR A 173 0.09 20.62 -6.69
C TYR A 173 0.22 20.44 -8.19
N ARG A 174 1.05 21.27 -8.83
CA ARG A 174 1.42 21.07 -10.23
C ARG A 174 2.27 19.78 -10.33
N TYR A 175 1.59 18.63 -10.31
CA TYR A 175 2.15 17.40 -10.83
C TYR A 175 2.50 17.67 -12.31
N ARG A 176 3.78 17.80 -12.58
CA ARG A 176 4.24 18.01 -13.95
C ARG A 176 4.19 16.66 -14.64
N SER A 177 3.79 16.65 -15.90
CA SER A 177 3.83 15.45 -16.75
C SER A 177 5.24 14.83 -16.87
N SER A 178 6.26 15.46 -16.31
CA SER A 178 7.66 15.02 -16.25
C SER A 178 8.04 14.33 -14.93
N ASP A 179 7.12 14.15 -13.99
CA ASP A 179 7.46 13.64 -12.67
C ASP A 179 7.43 12.11 -12.64
N TYR A 180 8.60 11.52 -12.82
CA TYR A 180 8.81 10.08 -12.70
C TYR A 180 9.27 9.72 -11.29
N PHE A 181 8.75 8.60 -10.77
CA PHE A 181 9.10 8.07 -9.46
C PHE A 181 9.50 6.61 -9.56
N ASP A 182 10.61 6.25 -8.96
CA ASP A 182 11.07 4.86 -8.80
C ASP A 182 10.90 4.37 -7.35
N HIS A 183 10.70 5.31 -6.41
CA HIS A 183 10.39 5.01 -5.01
C HIS A 183 9.07 5.67 -4.62
N ILE A 184 8.22 4.87 -3.97
CA ILE A 184 6.92 5.32 -3.48
C ILE A 184 6.69 4.84 -2.04
N VAL A 185 5.79 5.52 -1.35
CA VAL A 185 5.24 5.08 -0.06
C VAL A 185 3.73 5.03 -0.17
N VAL A 186 3.15 3.88 0.20
CA VAL A 186 1.71 3.74 0.42
C VAL A 186 1.48 3.86 1.92
N GLY A 187 0.79 4.91 2.35
CA GLY A 187 0.38 5.14 3.72
C GLY A 187 -1.05 4.65 3.97
N PHE A 188 -1.28 4.14 5.17
CA PHE A 188 -2.58 3.65 5.63
C PHE A 188 -2.94 4.32 6.94
N SER A 189 -4.21 4.74 7.10
CA SER A 189 -4.70 5.26 8.37
C SER A 189 -6.17 4.90 8.60
N GLY A 190 -6.45 4.36 9.79
CA GLY A 190 -7.74 3.76 10.13
C GLY A 190 -7.94 2.41 9.48
N ASN A 191 -8.73 1.57 10.13
CA ASN A 191 -9.30 0.34 9.57
C ASN A 191 -10.81 0.30 9.85
N TRP A 192 -11.48 -0.76 9.42
CA TRP A 192 -12.93 -0.89 9.57
C TRP A 192 -13.37 -1.55 10.88
N GLY A 193 -12.55 -1.45 11.93
CA GLY A 193 -12.91 -1.83 13.31
C GLY A 193 -12.13 -3.00 13.89
N HIS A 194 -11.08 -3.48 13.22
CA HIS A 194 -10.22 -4.50 13.83
C HIS A 194 -9.32 -3.88 14.90
N PRO A 195 -9.35 -4.40 16.18
CA PRO A 195 -8.73 -3.70 17.30
C PRO A 195 -7.20 -3.80 17.35
N THR A 196 -6.57 -4.72 16.64
CA THR A 196 -5.16 -5.05 16.85
C THR A 196 -4.25 -4.92 15.63
N TYR A 197 -4.80 -5.07 14.42
CA TYR A 197 -4.00 -4.99 13.20
C TYR A 197 -4.83 -4.54 11.98
N THR A 198 -4.14 -4.10 10.97
CA THR A 198 -4.67 -3.84 9.62
C THR A 198 -4.01 -4.78 8.65
N CYS A 199 -4.78 -5.33 7.71
CA CYS A 199 -4.37 -6.39 6.79
C CYS A 199 -4.41 -5.88 5.34
N ILE A 200 -3.27 -5.98 4.63
CA ILE A 200 -3.13 -5.55 3.23
C ILE A 200 -2.97 -6.80 2.37
N TYR A 201 -3.94 -7.07 1.51
CA TYR A 201 -3.93 -8.23 0.63
C TYR A 201 -3.22 -7.93 -0.69
N ARG A 202 -3.57 -6.81 -1.33
CA ARG A 202 -3.02 -6.48 -2.63
C ARG A 202 -2.86 -4.98 -2.81
N ILE A 203 -1.69 -4.60 -3.33
CA ILE A 203 -1.37 -3.25 -3.82
C ILE A 203 -0.83 -3.42 -5.24
N GLN A 204 -1.35 -2.62 -6.17
CA GLN A 204 -0.86 -2.55 -7.54
C GLN A 204 -0.64 -1.08 -7.92
N ILE A 205 0.41 -0.84 -8.69
CA ILE A 205 0.82 0.49 -9.12
C ILE A 205 0.92 0.53 -10.62
N PHE A 206 0.13 1.39 -11.23
CA PHE A 206 0.10 1.59 -12.68
C PHE A 206 0.53 2.99 -13.06
N GLY A 207 1.04 3.11 -14.27
CA GLY A 207 1.51 4.39 -14.80
C GLY A 207 2.13 4.24 -16.18
N THR A 208 2.86 5.27 -16.58
CA THR A 208 3.57 5.33 -17.86
C THR A 208 5.06 5.46 -17.60
N ALA A 209 5.87 4.65 -18.29
CA ALA A 209 7.32 4.67 -18.25
C ALA A 209 7.90 5.65 -19.27
#